data_0e1c00187b7cf9fde27f5e5b24259bd4
#
_entry.id   0e1c00187b7cf9fde27f5e5b24259bd4
#
_cell.length_a   1.000
_cell.length_b   1.000
_cell.length_c   1.000
_cell.angle_alpha   90.00
_cell.angle_beta   90.00
_cell.angle_gamma   90.00
#
_symmetry.space_group_name_H-M   'P 1'
#
loop_
_entity.id
_entity.type
_entity.pdbx_description
1 polymer ?
#
loop_
_entity_poly.entity_id
_entity_poly.type
_entity_poly.pdbx_seq_one_letter_code
_entity_poly.pdbx_strand_id
1 'polypeptide(L)'
;MTRSFSRTTRLAGLLVASALLFACDGSTGPAGPAGQPGATGPSGPTGPSGPSGSGTAVPWDSVERIDVTIESVAVPAGGGAPTVTLRLTNDLGFGIRDLPVNTISFVIAQLSPPPAAGASSEWQAYTTNGRTNPPNVQASYESAAAGTFTDNGDGTYTYTFANDLTAYPAGPDFDAAKTHRIGVEIRTNRVIAENIPANNAPYDFVPAGGAPTFTRLIVNNATCNACHDNLELHGEARFDVEYCVTCHNPYSIDPDTANEPWGGSVDMKVMVHKIHFGANLSNGYSVIGYGGSLHDYSDIEFTQDVRNCTTCHQESDPTVPQASNWKDVQNRAACGTCHDSIDWDGSEGDADLLHWG
;
A
#
# COMPACT_ATOMS: atom_id res chain seq x y z
N MET A 1 -31.11 60.42 -27.47
CA MET A 1 -31.89 60.19 -28.71
C MET A 1 -32.73 58.96 -28.51
N THR A 2 -34.01 59.23 -28.33
CA THR A 2 -35.13 58.36 -28.17
C THR A 2 -35.42 57.60 -29.47
N ARG A 3 -35.79 56.33 -29.36
CA ARG A 3 -36.92 55.77 -30.14
C ARG A 3 -37.46 54.49 -29.51
N SER A 4 -38.63 54.64 -28.99
CA SER A 4 -39.66 53.66 -28.67
C SER A 4 -40.32 53.15 -29.94
N PHE A 5 -40.72 51.89 -30.00
CA PHE A 5 -41.92 51.44 -30.73
C PHE A 5 -42.56 50.20 -30.03
N SER A 6 -43.69 50.28 -29.82
CA SER A 6 -44.95 49.86 -29.24
C SER A 6 -45.65 48.80 -30.12
N ARG A 7 -46.31 47.85 -29.40
CA ARG A 7 -47.58 47.13 -29.65
C ARG A 7 -47.71 46.20 -30.86
N THR A 8 -48.27 45.04 -30.69
CA THR A 8 -49.72 44.80 -30.61
C THR A 8 -50.07 43.37 -30.21
N THR A 9 -51.03 43.28 -29.34
CA THR A 9 -51.86 42.18 -28.85
C THR A 9 -52.67 41.51 -29.97
N ARG A 10 -52.80 40.16 -29.97
CA ARG A 10 -54.07 39.51 -30.42
C ARG A 10 -54.35 38.29 -29.55
N LEU A 11 -55.46 38.39 -28.86
CA LEU A 11 -56.29 37.32 -28.24
C LEU A 11 -56.90 36.46 -29.36
N ALA A 12 -56.93 35.18 -29.19
CA ALA A 12 -57.95 34.31 -29.77
C ALA A 12 -58.09 33.11 -28.79
N GLY A 13 -59.25 33.11 -28.18
CA GLY A 13 -59.74 32.04 -27.33
C GLY A 13 -60.27 30.88 -28.17
N LEU A 14 -60.12 29.68 -27.65
CA LEU A 14 -60.93 28.55 -28.09
C LEU A 14 -61.27 27.63 -26.90
N LEU A 15 -62.49 27.21 -26.92
CA LEU A 15 -63.28 26.54 -25.90
C LEU A 15 -62.73 25.15 -25.50
N VAL A 16 -62.92 24.90 -24.23
CA VAL A 16 -62.74 23.62 -23.50
C VAL A 16 -63.87 22.65 -23.92
N ALA A 17 -63.47 21.43 -24.22
CA ALA A 17 -64.35 20.26 -24.17
C ALA A 17 -63.77 19.26 -23.17
N SER A 18 -64.40 19.22 -21.99
CA SER A 18 -64.09 18.23 -20.95
C SER A 18 -64.71 16.88 -21.35
N ALA A 19 -63.84 15.92 -21.68
CA ALA A 19 -64.22 14.50 -21.76
C ALA A 19 -63.83 13.84 -20.46
N LEU A 20 -64.81 13.50 -19.63
CA LEU A 20 -64.65 12.63 -18.48
C LEU A 20 -64.48 11.19 -18.99
N LEU A 21 -63.26 10.68 -18.91
CA LEU A 21 -62.97 9.24 -19.05
C LEU A 21 -63.00 8.62 -17.66
N PHE A 22 -64.01 7.82 -17.38
CA PHE A 22 -64.02 6.90 -16.25
C PHE A 22 -62.94 5.81 -16.53
N ALA A 23 -61.84 5.86 -15.79
CA ALA A 23 -60.90 4.77 -15.75
C ALA A 23 -61.45 3.71 -14.78
N CYS A 24 -61.67 2.49 -15.28
CA CYS A 24 -61.94 1.35 -14.45
C CYS A 24 -60.63 0.97 -13.71
N ASP A 25 -60.64 1.09 -12.38
CA ASP A 25 -59.60 0.48 -11.54
C ASP A 25 -59.71 -1.03 -11.61
N GLY A 26 -58.92 -1.63 -12.50
CA GLY A 26 -58.69 -3.06 -12.47
C GLY A 26 -57.69 -3.38 -11.33
N SER A 27 -58.14 -4.16 -10.34
CA SER A 27 -57.27 -4.67 -9.30
C SER A 27 -56.06 -5.39 -9.92
N THR A 28 -54.86 -4.95 -9.60
CA THR A 28 -53.61 -5.68 -9.95
C THR A 28 -53.67 -7.09 -9.36
N GLY A 29 -53.58 -8.09 -10.20
CA GLY A 29 -53.50 -9.48 -9.77
C GLY A 29 -52.27 -9.74 -8.88
N PRO A 30 -52.29 -10.77 -8.05
CA PRO A 30 -51.15 -11.09 -7.19
C PRO A 30 -49.89 -11.31 -8.04
N ALA A 31 -48.76 -10.82 -7.55
CA ALA A 31 -47.45 -11.01 -8.17
C ALA A 31 -47.19 -12.53 -8.32
N GLY A 32 -46.72 -12.94 -9.48
CA GLY A 32 -46.33 -14.32 -9.73
C GLY A 32 -45.23 -14.78 -8.78
N PRO A 33 -45.09 -16.07 -8.53
CA PRO A 33 -44.02 -16.61 -7.68
C PRO A 33 -42.68 -16.21 -8.23
N ALA A 34 -41.73 -15.92 -7.34
CA ALA A 34 -40.34 -15.60 -7.68
C ALA A 34 -39.74 -16.76 -8.50
N GLY A 35 -39.07 -16.47 -9.58
CA GLY A 35 -38.37 -17.46 -10.41
C GLY A 35 -37.36 -18.27 -9.57
N GLN A 36 -37.22 -19.53 -9.88
CA GLN A 36 -36.21 -20.37 -9.25
C GLN A 36 -34.82 -19.78 -9.44
N PRO A 37 -33.94 -19.80 -8.41
CA PRO A 37 -32.54 -19.43 -8.58
C PRO A 37 -31.94 -20.24 -9.74
N GLY A 38 -31.19 -19.57 -10.61
CA GLY A 38 -30.46 -20.22 -11.67
C GLY A 38 -29.51 -21.29 -11.11
N ALA A 39 -29.33 -22.38 -11.82
CA ALA A 39 -28.37 -23.42 -11.44
C ALA A 39 -26.99 -22.77 -11.28
N THR A 40 -26.27 -23.14 -10.22
CA THR A 40 -24.85 -22.74 -10.02
C THR A 40 -24.07 -23.16 -11.27
N GLY A 41 -23.42 -22.24 -11.92
CA GLY A 41 -22.60 -22.53 -13.08
C GLY A 41 -21.55 -23.60 -12.74
N PRO A 42 -21.14 -24.44 -13.70
CA PRO A 42 -20.07 -25.39 -13.47
C PRO A 42 -18.83 -24.66 -12.98
N SER A 43 -18.17 -25.25 -11.97
CA SER A 43 -16.85 -24.78 -11.53
C SER A 43 -15.94 -24.67 -12.75
N GLY A 44 -15.29 -23.52 -12.93
CA GLY A 44 -14.32 -23.35 -13.99
C GLY A 44 -13.28 -24.49 -13.95
N PRO A 45 -12.69 -24.87 -15.08
CA PRO A 45 -11.63 -25.87 -15.08
C PRO A 45 -10.53 -25.41 -14.13
N THR A 46 -10.07 -26.34 -13.29
CA THR A 46 -8.87 -26.14 -12.49
C THR A 46 -7.77 -25.67 -13.44
N GLY A 47 -7.19 -24.52 -13.19
CA GLY A 47 -6.07 -24.01 -13.98
C GLY A 47 -5.01 -25.10 -14.10
N PRO A 48 -4.25 -25.17 -15.18
CA PRO A 48 -3.17 -26.14 -15.32
C PRO A 48 -2.30 -26.01 -14.07
N SER A 49 -2.08 -27.15 -13.39
CA SER A 49 -1.02 -27.21 -12.37
C SER A 49 0.24 -26.72 -13.07
N GLY A 50 0.85 -25.68 -12.54
CA GLY A 50 2.15 -25.25 -13.03
C GLY A 50 3.07 -26.44 -13.08
N PRO A 51 4.03 -26.53 -14.00
CA PRO A 51 4.92 -27.65 -14.10
C PRO A 51 5.53 -27.89 -12.71
N SER A 52 5.22 -29.05 -12.13
CA SER A 52 5.97 -29.55 -10.98
C SER A 52 7.35 -29.81 -11.52
N GLY A 53 8.22 -28.78 -11.43
CA GLY A 53 9.61 -28.89 -11.79
C GLY A 53 10.31 -29.85 -10.83
N SER A 54 10.16 -31.15 -11.05
CA SER A 54 11.01 -32.19 -10.46
C SER A 54 12.39 -32.21 -11.13
N GLY A 55 12.77 -31.10 -11.79
CA GLY A 55 14.10 -30.89 -12.32
C GLY A 55 15.06 -30.47 -11.19
N THR A 56 16.33 -30.82 -11.33
CA THR A 56 17.42 -30.38 -10.45
C THR A 56 17.42 -28.86 -10.41
N ALA A 57 17.42 -28.26 -9.21
CA ALA A 57 17.50 -26.80 -9.06
C ALA A 57 18.77 -26.26 -9.75
N VAL A 58 18.66 -25.09 -10.37
CA VAL A 58 19.73 -24.45 -11.13
C VAL A 58 20.47 -23.42 -10.26
N PRO A 59 21.75 -23.17 -10.50
CA PRO A 59 22.48 -22.12 -9.78
C PRO A 59 21.88 -20.73 -10.04
N TRP A 60 21.86 -19.88 -9.02
CA TRP A 60 21.27 -18.54 -9.09
C TRP A 60 21.93 -17.62 -10.14
N ASP A 61 23.22 -17.79 -10.40
CA ASP A 61 24.01 -17.00 -11.36
C ASP A 61 23.85 -17.46 -12.82
N SER A 62 23.03 -18.49 -13.05
CA SER A 62 22.72 -19.04 -14.37
C SER A 62 21.34 -18.64 -14.88
N VAL A 63 20.63 -17.74 -14.16
CA VAL A 63 19.26 -17.32 -14.51
C VAL A 63 19.20 -15.83 -14.79
N GLU A 64 18.23 -15.41 -15.60
CA GLU A 64 17.98 -14.00 -15.94
C GLU A 64 16.94 -13.36 -15.02
N ARG A 65 16.18 -14.18 -14.28
CA ARG A 65 15.13 -13.75 -13.37
C ARG A 65 15.02 -14.67 -12.17
N ILE A 66 14.70 -14.09 -11.02
CA ILE A 66 14.39 -14.82 -9.78
C ILE A 66 12.98 -14.42 -9.35
N ASP A 67 12.06 -15.38 -9.32
CA ASP A 67 10.74 -15.22 -8.74
C ASP A 67 10.73 -15.77 -7.32
N VAL A 68 10.11 -15.03 -6.39
CA VAL A 68 10.02 -15.38 -4.97
C VAL A 68 8.58 -15.70 -4.62
N THR A 69 8.38 -16.83 -3.94
CA THR A 69 7.10 -17.17 -3.31
C THR A 69 7.37 -17.49 -1.84
N ILE A 70 6.70 -16.80 -0.93
CA ILE A 70 6.71 -17.17 0.49
C ILE A 70 5.67 -18.28 0.67
N GLU A 71 6.13 -19.47 1.05
CA GLU A 71 5.27 -20.65 1.23
C GLU A 71 4.64 -20.69 2.61
N SER A 72 5.36 -20.30 3.64
CA SER A 72 4.86 -20.26 5.01
C SER A 72 5.70 -19.36 5.92
N VAL A 73 5.05 -18.90 6.99
CA VAL A 73 5.71 -18.21 8.10
C VAL A 73 5.26 -18.86 9.41
N ALA A 74 6.21 -19.21 10.26
CA ALA A 74 5.96 -19.71 11.61
C ALA A 74 6.54 -18.73 12.63
N VAL A 75 5.72 -18.32 13.61
CA VAL A 75 6.16 -17.52 14.75
C VAL A 75 5.97 -18.36 16.01
N PRO A 76 7.03 -18.63 16.77
CA PRO A 76 6.90 -19.34 18.03
C PRO A 76 5.95 -18.62 18.99
N ALA A 77 5.27 -19.38 19.85
CA ALA A 77 4.35 -18.83 20.83
C ALA A 77 5.04 -17.75 21.68
N GLY A 78 4.31 -16.65 21.92
CA GLY A 78 4.85 -15.52 22.66
C GLY A 78 5.72 -14.55 21.84
N GLY A 79 5.78 -14.71 20.52
CA GLY A 79 6.52 -13.79 19.64
C GLY A 79 8.02 -14.09 19.55
N GLY A 80 8.39 -15.38 19.60
CA GLY A 80 9.77 -15.82 19.32
C GLY A 80 10.20 -15.49 17.90
N ALA A 81 11.47 -15.79 17.57
CA ALA A 81 12.06 -15.49 16.26
C ALA A 81 11.28 -16.16 15.10
N PRO A 82 10.75 -15.38 14.15
CA PRO A 82 10.00 -15.93 13.02
C PRO A 82 10.85 -16.80 12.13
N THR A 83 10.26 -17.84 11.54
CA THR A 83 10.87 -18.65 10.50
C THR A 83 10.04 -18.57 9.23
N VAL A 84 10.67 -18.17 8.13
CA VAL A 84 10.06 -18.03 6.80
C VAL A 84 10.53 -19.17 5.92
N THR A 85 9.62 -19.90 5.29
CA THR A 85 9.93 -20.83 4.20
C THR A 85 9.57 -20.16 2.88
N LEU A 86 10.48 -20.10 1.96
CA LEU A 86 10.29 -19.49 0.65
C LEU A 86 10.80 -20.41 -0.46
N ARG A 87 10.25 -20.20 -1.64
CA ARG A 87 10.67 -20.86 -2.87
C ARG A 87 11.17 -19.82 -3.86
N LEU A 88 12.33 -20.08 -4.44
CA LEU A 88 12.89 -19.30 -5.53
C LEU A 88 12.81 -20.11 -6.83
N THR A 89 12.32 -19.49 -7.88
CA THR A 89 12.23 -20.12 -9.21
C THR A 89 12.69 -19.13 -10.29
N ASN A 90 13.13 -19.68 -11.41
CA ASN A 90 13.33 -18.89 -12.62
C ASN A 90 12.02 -18.78 -13.42
N ASP A 91 12.04 -18.07 -14.54
CA ASP A 91 10.93 -17.88 -15.48
C ASP A 91 10.38 -19.19 -16.07
N LEU A 92 11.14 -20.26 -16.04
CA LEU A 92 10.73 -21.61 -16.49
C LEU A 92 10.16 -22.48 -15.34
N GLY A 93 10.13 -21.96 -14.11
CA GLY A 93 9.62 -22.65 -12.93
C GLY A 93 10.62 -23.64 -12.29
N PHE A 94 11.90 -23.67 -12.73
CA PHE A 94 12.93 -24.46 -12.06
C PHE A 94 13.33 -23.79 -10.75
N GLY A 95 13.52 -24.60 -9.69
CA GLY A 95 14.07 -24.14 -8.43
C GLY A 95 15.44 -23.50 -8.60
N ILE A 96 15.76 -22.47 -7.82
CA ILE A 96 17.05 -21.80 -7.81
C ILE A 96 17.79 -22.17 -6.53
N ARG A 97 19.08 -22.49 -6.60
CA ARG A 97 19.95 -22.84 -5.48
C ARG A 97 21.20 -21.95 -5.42
N ASP A 98 21.89 -22.03 -4.33
CA ASP A 98 23.15 -21.35 -4.06
C ASP A 98 23.05 -19.81 -4.02
N LEU A 99 21.83 -19.23 -3.73
CA LEU A 99 21.68 -17.78 -3.61
C LEU A 99 22.55 -17.25 -2.47
N PRO A 100 23.46 -16.28 -2.73
CA PRO A 100 24.29 -15.72 -1.68
C PRO A 100 23.46 -14.99 -0.62
N VAL A 101 23.76 -15.27 0.64
CA VAL A 101 23.02 -14.76 1.81
C VAL A 101 22.94 -13.23 1.89
N ASN A 102 23.91 -12.51 1.30
CA ASN A 102 23.93 -11.05 1.28
C ASN A 102 23.09 -10.41 0.15
N THR A 103 22.46 -11.22 -0.70
CA THR A 103 21.58 -10.73 -1.77
C THR A 103 20.12 -10.66 -1.36
N ILE A 104 19.74 -11.27 -0.23
CA ILE A 104 18.36 -11.34 0.23
C ILE A 104 18.19 -10.67 1.59
N SER A 105 17.10 -9.98 1.77
CA SER A 105 16.76 -9.24 2.99
C SER A 105 15.27 -9.41 3.31
N PHE A 106 14.94 -9.28 4.58
CA PHE A 106 13.61 -9.48 5.12
C PHE A 106 13.15 -8.29 5.94
N VAL A 107 11.87 -7.98 5.88
CA VAL A 107 11.19 -7.07 6.80
C VAL A 107 10.04 -7.80 7.44
N ILE A 108 9.67 -7.41 8.66
CA ILE A 108 8.46 -7.88 9.31
C ILE A 108 7.75 -6.73 10.00
N ALA A 109 6.43 -6.66 9.81
CA ALA A 109 5.56 -5.64 10.39
C ALA A 109 4.25 -6.25 10.89
N GLN A 110 3.62 -5.59 11.84
CA GLN A 110 2.28 -5.90 12.35
C GLN A 110 1.29 -4.83 11.91
N LEU A 111 0.10 -5.23 11.50
CA LEU A 111 -0.99 -4.34 11.15
C LEU A 111 -1.90 -4.12 12.35
N SER A 112 -1.96 -2.90 12.83
CA SER A 112 -2.96 -2.50 13.82
C SER A 112 -4.25 -2.11 13.10
N PRO A 113 -5.40 -2.71 13.47
CA PRO A 113 -6.69 -2.32 12.93
C PRO A 113 -7.02 -0.89 13.34
N PRO A 114 -7.99 -0.23 12.67
CA PRO A 114 -8.44 1.10 13.06
C PRO A 114 -8.88 1.11 14.53
N PRO A 115 -8.42 2.06 15.35
CA PRO A 115 -8.79 2.15 16.77
C PRO A 115 -10.27 2.55 16.97
N ALA A 116 -10.89 3.13 15.94
CA ALA A 116 -12.29 3.53 15.93
C ALA A 116 -12.83 3.56 14.49
N ALA A 117 -14.14 3.63 14.33
CA ALA A 117 -14.76 3.84 13.03
C ALA A 117 -14.27 5.17 12.40
N GLY A 118 -13.87 5.12 11.12
CA GLY A 118 -13.31 6.26 10.39
C GLY A 118 -11.82 6.53 10.67
N ALA A 119 -11.19 5.78 11.56
CA ALA A 119 -9.73 5.86 11.74
C ALA A 119 -8.99 4.95 10.75
N SER A 120 -7.70 5.23 10.53
CA SER A 120 -6.83 4.44 9.65
C SER A 120 -6.26 3.22 10.39
N SER A 121 -6.14 2.10 9.66
CA SER A 121 -5.24 1.02 10.07
C SER A 121 -3.79 1.43 9.83
N GLU A 122 -2.86 0.86 10.56
CA GLU A 122 -1.47 1.25 10.51
C GLU A 122 -0.53 0.06 10.59
N TRP A 123 0.44 -0.01 9.66
CA TRP A 123 1.58 -0.90 9.77
C TRP A 123 2.58 -0.34 10.77
N GLN A 124 3.19 -1.20 11.57
CA GLN A 124 4.36 -0.89 12.38
C GLN A 124 5.41 -2.00 12.21
N ALA A 125 6.60 -1.62 11.79
CA ALA A 125 7.70 -2.55 11.61
C ALA A 125 8.29 -2.99 12.96
N TYR A 126 8.67 -4.27 13.06
CA TYR A 126 9.56 -4.75 14.12
C TYR A 126 11.01 -4.41 13.79
N THR A 127 11.41 -4.67 12.54
CA THR A 127 12.79 -4.45 12.10
C THR A 127 13.11 -2.97 11.97
N THR A 128 14.15 -2.52 12.70
CA THR A 128 14.64 -1.14 12.68
C THR A 128 16.15 -1.13 12.48
N ASN A 129 16.68 -0.02 12.00
CA ASN A 129 18.12 0.13 11.87
C ASN A 129 18.75 0.71 13.15
N GLY A 130 20.12 0.68 13.20
CA GLY A 130 20.88 1.20 14.33
C GLY A 130 20.86 2.73 14.49
N ARG A 131 20.23 3.47 13.56
CA ARG A 131 20.04 4.93 13.64
C ARG A 131 18.77 5.31 14.43
N THR A 132 18.04 4.32 14.90
CA THR A 132 16.88 4.55 15.77
C THR A 132 17.35 5.27 17.04
N ASN A 133 16.82 6.47 17.24
CA ASN A 133 17.08 7.30 18.41
C ASN A 133 15.71 7.77 18.96
N PRO A 134 15.22 7.21 20.07
CA PRO A 134 13.92 7.59 20.56
C PRO A 134 13.78 9.10 20.81
N PRO A 135 12.63 9.73 20.43
CA PRO A 135 11.43 9.09 19.88
C PRO A 135 11.52 8.71 18.39
N ASN A 136 12.59 9.05 17.68
CA ASN A 136 12.73 8.84 16.26
C ASN A 136 13.10 7.40 15.96
N VAL A 137 12.29 6.73 15.18
CA VAL A 137 12.46 5.34 14.77
C VAL A 137 12.59 5.30 13.25
N GLN A 138 13.58 4.57 12.75
CA GLN A 138 13.70 4.29 11.33
C GLN A 138 13.51 2.80 11.10
N ALA A 139 12.43 2.43 10.45
CA ALA A 139 12.20 1.08 9.99
C ALA A 139 13.25 0.68 8.95
N SER A 140 13.63 -0.59 8.93
CA SER A 140 14.67 -1.12 8.05
C SER A 140 14.42 -2.59 7.76
N TYR A 141 15.26 -3.16 6.92
CA TYR A 141 15.30 -4.60 6.66
C TYR A 141 16.32 -5.29 7.57
N GLU A 142 16.17 -6.58 7.74
CA GLU A 142 17.19 -7.49 8.26
C GLU A 142 17.83 -8.26 7.10
N SER A 143 19.14 -8.17 6.95
CA SER A 143 19.87 -9.00 5.98
C SER A 143 19.79 -10.46 6.40
N ALA A 144 19.63 -11.38 5.47
CA ALA A 144 19.65 -12.81 5.77
C ALA A 144 20.93 -13.28 6.47
N ALA A 145 22.02 -12.53 6.31
CA ALA A 145 23.28 -12.79 7.02
C ALA A 145 23.20 -12.52 8.54
N ALA A 146 22.19 -11.82 9.02
CA ALA A 146 22.01 -11.55 10.45
C ALA A 146 21.38 -12.72 11.20
N GLY A 147 20.47 -13.45 10.54
CA GLY A 147 19.79 -14.61 11.10
C GLY A 147 20.38 -15.95 10.61
N THR A 148 19.54 -16.96 10.50
CA THR A 148 19.91 -18.26 9.95
C THR A 148 19.25 -18.49 8.62
N PHE A 149 20.03 -18.49 7.54
CA PHE A 149 19.59 -18.73 6.17
C PHE A 149 20.07 -20.09 5.67
N THR A 150 19.15 -20.94 5.25
CA THR A 150 19.43 -22.29 4.79
C THR A 150 18.89 -22.51 3.39
N ASP A 151 19.76 -22.91 2.46
CA ASP A 151 19.39 -23.43 1.15
C ASP A 151 19.14 -24.93 1.26
N ASN A 152 17.96 -25.41 0.89
CA ASN A 152 17.61 -26.82 0.91
C ASN A 152 18.03 -27.56 -0.37
N GLY A 153 18.57 -26.85 -1.37
CA GLY A 153 19.12 -27.40 -2.61
C GLY A 153 18.09 -27.75 -3.68
N ASP A 154 16.80 -27.52 -3.44
CA ASP A 154 15.68 -27.82 -4.35
C ASP A 154 14.91 -26.57 -4.81
N GLY A 155 15.45 -25.39 -4.51
CA GLY A 155 14.80 -24.09 -4.72
C GLY A 155 14.01 -23.60 -3.52
N THR A 156 13.90 -24.39 -2.46
CA THR A 156 13.34 -23.91 -1.20
C THR A 156 14.43 -23.42 -0.27
N TYR A 157 14.09 -22.40 0.49
CA TYR A 157 14.98 -21.79 1.49
C TYR A 157 14.20 -21.59 2.79
N THR A 158 14.96 -21.62 3.88
CA THR A 158 14.43 -21.32 5.21
C THR A 158 15.23 -20.18 5.81
N TYR A 159 14.55 -19.15 6.30
CA TYR A 159 15.15 -18.06 7.05
C TYR A 159 14.54 -17.94 8.43
N THR A 160 15.38 -17.98 9.46
CA THR A 160 14.98 -17.65 10.84
C THR A 160 15.59 -16.31 11.21
N PHE A 161 14.74 -15.36 11.63
CA PHE A 161 15.17 -14.04 12.07
C PHE A 161 16.15 -14.11 13.23
N ALA A 162 17.03 -13.11 13.32
CA ALA A 162 18.05 -13.04 14.36
C ALA A 162 17.46 -12.85 15.76
N ASN A 163 16.29 -12.20 15.85
CA ASN A 163 15.71 -11.82 17.14
C ASN A 163 14.24 -12.28 17.25
N ASP A 164 13.82 -12.50 18.49
CA ASP A 164 12.42 -12.62 18.83
C ASP A 164 11.68 -11.31 18.51
N LEU A 165 10.40 -11.38 18.12
CA LEU A 165 9.60 -10.17 17.84
C LEU A 165 9.49 -9.26 19.06
N THR A 166 9.50 -9.84 20.26
CA THR A 166 9.47 -9.11 21.53
C THR A 166 10.80 -8.45 21.91
N ALA A 167 11.88 -8.75 21.19
CA ALA A 167 13.20 -8.18 21.44
C ALA A 167 13.48 -6.88 20.66
N TYR A 168 12.57 -6.47 19.77
CA TYR A 168 12.70 -5.21 19.03
C TYR A 168 12.16 -4.03 19.85
N PRO A 169 13.02 -3.15 20.42
CA PRO A 169 12.59 -2.15 21.42
C PRO A 169 11.70 -1.05 20.88
N ALA A 170 11.69 -0.86 19.56
CA ALA A 170 10.85 0.13 18.88
C ALA A 170 9.73 -0.53 18.04
N GLY A 171 9.62 -1.86 18.11
CA GLY A 171 8.56 -2.62 17.45
C GLY A 171 7.22 -2.50 18.17
N PRO A 172 6.14 -2.97 17.53
CA PRO A 172 4.85 -3.10 18.19
C PRO A 172 4.88 -4.21 19.25
N ASP A 173 3.98 -4.11 20.24
CA ASP A 173 3.69 -5.25 21.12
C ASP A 173 3.13 -6.40 20.26
N PHE A 174 3.77 -7.57 20.37
CA PHE A 174 3.38 -8.74 19.59
C PHE A 174 1.97 -9.20 19.93
N ASP A 175 1.12 -9.29 18.92
CA ASP A 175 -0.24 -9.83 19.04
C ASP A 175 -0.46 -10.89 17.95
N ALA A 176 -0.49 -12.15 18.37
CA ALA A 176 -0.63 -13.29 17.44
C ALA A 176 -1.95 -13.29 16.65
N ALA A 177 -2.97 -12.56 17.08
CA ALA A 177 -4.27 -12.48 16.41
C ALA A 177 -4.32 -11.43 15.29
N LYS A 178 -3.35 -10.52 15.26
CA LYS A 178 -3.26 -9.47 14.23
C LYS A 178 -2.63 -10.00 12.95
N THR A 179 -2.93 -9.31 11.86
CA THR A 179 -2.23 -9.51 10.58
C THR A 179 -0.78 -9.06 10.70
N HIS A 180 0.13 -9.91 10.26
CA HIS A 180 1.54 -9.58 10.09
C HIS A 180 1.89 -9.68 8.62
N ARG A 181 2.92 -8.96 8.20
CA ARG A 181 3.50 -9.03 6.86
C ARG A 181 4.97 -9.34 6.93
N ILE A 182 5.40 -10.35 6.20
CA ILE A 182 6.78 -10.50 5.77
C ILE A 182 6.94 -9.83 4.42
N GLY A 183 8.01 -9.06 4.24
CA GLY A 183 8.48 -8.63 2.95
C GLY A 183 9.86 -9.20 2.66
N VAL A 184 10.04 -9.71 1.46
CA VAL A 184 11.35 -10.20 0.97
C VAL A 184 11.85 -9.27 -0.12
N GLU A 185 13.14 -8.92 -0.07
CA GLU A 185 13.86 -8.20 -1.12
C GLU A 185 15.01 -9.07 -1.59
N ILE A 186 15.07 -9.37 -2.89
CA ILE A 186 16.26 -9.97 -3.52
C ILE A 186 16.94 -8.91 -4.38
N ARG A 187 18.26 -8.74 -4.16
CA ARG A 187 19.08 -7.75 -4.83
C ARG A 187 20.45 -8.34 -5.16
N THR A 188 20.62 -8.79 -6.38
CA THR A 188 21.83 -9.51 -6.83
C THR A 188 23.00 -8.61 -7.18
N ASN A 189 22.76 -7.33 -7.55
CA ASN A 189 23.82 -6.36 -7.87
C ASN A 189 24.76 -6.05 -6.69
N ARG A 190 24.49 -6.60 -5.50
CA ARG A 190 25.43 -6.56 -4.36
C ARG A 190 26.62 -7.50 -4.53
N VAL A 191 26.54 -8.50 -5.41
CA VAL A 191 27.56 -9.54 -5.57
C VAL A 191 28.04 -9.70 -7.01
N ILE A 192 27.24 -9.36 -8.01
CA ILE A 192 27.60 -9.40 -9.42
C ILE A 192 27.26 -8.08 -10.11
N ALA A 193 28.06 -7.71 -11.11
CA ALA A 193 27.82 -6.49 -11.89
C ALA A 193 26.67 -6.64 -12.89
N GLU A 194 26.39 -7.85 -13.36
CA GLU A 194 25.26 -8.15 -14.21
C GLU A 194 24.02 -8.27 -13.35
N ASN A 195 23.06 -7.39 -13.59
CA ASN A 195 21.91 -7.24 -12.70
C ASN A 195 20.82 -8.24 -13.10
N ILE A 196 20.60 -9.26 -12.26
CA ILE A 196 19.32 -9.96 -12.26
C ILE A 196 18.32 -8.99 -11.62
N PRO A 197 17.18 -8.68 -12.26
CA PRO A 197 16.21 -7.74 -11.74
C PRO A 197 15.85 -8.04 -10.29
N ALA A 198 15.70 -6.98 -9.48
CA ALA A 198 15.28 -7.11 -8.10
C ALA A 198 13.89 -7.77 -8.02
N ASN A 199 13.62 -8.45 -6.93
CA ASN A 199 12.30 -9.01 -6.64
C ASN A 199 11.86 -8.61 -5.23
N ASN A 200 10.57 -8.26 -5.10
CA ASN A 200 9.92 -8.00 -3.82
C ASN A 200 8.73 -8.94 -3.68
N ALA A 201 8.62 -9.58 -2.53
CA ALA A 201 7.51 -10.46 -2.22
C ALA A 201 6.92 -10.11 -0.84
N PRO A 202 5.78 -9.41 -0.78
CA PRO A 202 4.99 -9.24 0.44
C PRO A 202 4.14 -10.49 0.70
N TYR A 203 3.94 -10.84 1.97
CA TYR A 203 3.11 -11.95 2.39
C TYR A 203 2.43 -11.68 3.72
N ASP A 204 1.10 -11.61 3.69
CA ASP A 204 0.27 -11.38 4.87
C ASP A 204 -0.12 -12.70 5.53
N PHE A 205 0.02 -12.77 6.86
CA PHE A 205 -0.31 -13.95 7.65
C PHE A 205 -0.78 -13.57 9.05
N VAL A 206 -1.38 -14.53 9.74
CA VAL A 206 -1.78 -14.39 11.15
C VAL A 206 -1.01 -15.44 11.96
N PRO A 207 -0.15 -15.06 12.92
CA PRO A 207 0.64 -16.01 13.72
C PRO A 207 -0.20 -17.05 14.46
N ALA A 208 -1.39 -16.69 14.93
CA ALA A 208 -2.33 -17.62 15.56
C ALA A 208 -2.98 -18.60 14.57
N GLY A 209 -2.72 -18.46 13.27
CA GLY A 209 -3.30 -19.27 12.23
C GLY A 209 -4.58 -18.68 11.62
N GLY A 210 -4.97 -19.22 10.47
CA GLY A 210 -6.09 -18.73 9.67
C GLY A 210 -5.67 -17.66 8.65
N ALA A 211 -6.62 -17.25 7.81
CA ALA A 211 -6.38 -16.18 6.84
C ALA A 211 -6.42 -14.80 7.54
N PRO A 212 -5.68 -13.81 7.04
CA PRO A 212 -5.82 -12.43 7.48
C PRO A 212 -7.28 -11.96 7.35
N THR A 213 -7.86 -11.52 8.48
CA THR A 213 -9.23 -10.99 8.51
C THR A 213 -9.26 -9.49 8.29
N PHE A 214 -8.11 -8.86 8.35
CA PHE A 214 -7.91 -7.44 8.15
C PHE A 214 -6.63 -7.19 7.36
N THR A 215 -6.75 -6.47 6.26
CA THR A 215 -5.64 -6.13 5.35
C THR A 215 -5.62 -4.63 5.10
N ARG A 216 -4.55 -4.13 4.51
CA ARG A 216 -4.44 -2.71 4.13
C ARG A 216 -3.82 -2.61 2.73
N LEU A 217 -4.64 -2.23 1.76
CA LEU A 217 -4.21 -1.89 0.41
C LEU A 217 -5.04 -0.70 -0.10
N ILE A 218 -4.39 0.46 -0.26
CA ILE A 218 -5.03 1.75 -0.60
C ILE A 218 -4.71 2.15 -2.03
N VAL A 219 -3.52 1.82 -2.50
CA VAL A 219 -3.04 2.01 -3.88
C VAL A 219 -2.19 0.80 -4.25
N ASN A 220 -2.04 0.51 -5.53
CA ASN A 220 -1.20 -0.58 -6.04
C ASN A 220 -0.09 -0.07 -6.98
N ASN A 221 0.81 -0.95 -7.38
CA ASN A 221 1.92 -0.63 -8.28
C ASN A 221 1.44 -0.11 -9.65
N ALA A 222 0.36 -0.67 -10.19
CA ALA A 222 -0.17 -0.26 -11.50
C ALA A 222 -0.59 1.20 -11.50
N THR A 223 -1.13 1.68 -10.38
CA THR A 223 -1.50 3.10 -10.22
C THR A 223 -0.27 4.03 -10.29
N CYS A 224 0.81 3.67 -9.61
CA CYS A 224 2.06 4.43 -9.66
C CYS A 224 2.68 4.40 -11.06
N ASN A 225 2.71 3.22 -11.66
CA ASN A 225 3.34 2.98 -12.96
C ASN A 225 2.54 3.54 -14.14
N ALA A 226 1.32 4.01 -13.93
CA ALA A 226 0.59 4.79 -14.94
C ALA A 226 1.31 6.11 -15.31
N CYS A 227 2.16 6.65 -14.41
CA CYS A 227 2.96 7.85 -14.64
C CYS A 227 4.48 7.57 -14.57
N HIS A 228 4.92 6.65 -13.71
CA HIS A 228 6.33 6.36 -13.46
C HIS A 228 6.93 5.29 -14.38
N ASP A 229 6.13 4.71 -15.30
CA ASP A 229 6.52 3.59 -16.15
C ASP A 229 6.91 2.36 -15.30
N ASN A 230 8.05 2.42 -14.63
CA ASN A 230 8.52 1.42 -13.68
C ASN A 230 9.07 2.13 -12.43
N LEU A 231 8.25 2.25 -11.38
CA LEU A 231 8.68 2.89 -10.14
C LEU A 231 9.62 1.95 -9.38
N GLU A 232 10.92 2.24 -9.45
CA GLU A 232 11.96 1.53 -8.72
C GLU A 232 12.78 2.50 -7.88
N LEU A 233 12.87 2.24 -6.58
CA LEU A 233 13.54 3.09 -5.60
C LEU A 233 14.61 2.32 -4.82
N HIS A 234 15.34 3.04 -3.95
CA HIS A 234 16.42 2.47 -3.14
C HIS A 234 17.51 1.77 -3.98
N GLY A 235 17.88 2.38 -5.12
CA GLY A 235 18.84 1.81 -6.05
C GLY A 235 18.28 0.61 -6.79
N GLU A 236 17.06 0.79 -7.34
CA GLU A 236 16.35 -0.18 -8.21
C GLU A 236 16.02 -1.51 -7.51
N ALA A 237 15.90 -1.49 -6.18
CA ALA A 237 15.68 -2.70 -5.40
C ALA A 237 14.26 -2.84 -4.86
N ARG A 238 13.48 -1.75 -4.83
CA ARG A 238 12.15 -1.71 -4.21
C ARG A 238 11.15 -1.02 -5.11
N PHE A 239 10.11 -1.75 -5.45
CA PHE A 239 9.06 -1.30 -6.37
C PHE A 239 7.66 -1.74 -5.93
N ASP A 240 7.53 -2.70 -5.00
CA ASP A 240 6.24 -3.18 -4.55
C ASP A 240 5.69 -2.28 -3.43
N VAL A 241 4.51 -1.67 -3.67
CA VAL A 241 3.85 -0.76 -2.70
C VAL A 241 3.56 -1.47 -1.38
N GLU A 242 3.17 -2.75 -1.43
CA GLU A 242 2.90 -3.53 -0.23
C GLU A 242 4.18 -3.84 0.55
N TYR A 243 5.31 -3.96 -0.15
CA TYR A 243 6.62 -4.02 0.50
C TYR A 243 7.02 -2.65 1.08
N CYS A 244 6.82 -1.55 0.33
CA CYS A 244 7.21 -0.20 0.73
C CYS A 244 6.58 0.21 2.07
N VAL A 245 5.27 -0.05 2.25
CA VAL A 245 4.53 0.37 3.46
C VAL A 245 4.96 -0.35 4.74
N THR A 246 5.73 -1.44 4.65
CA THR A 246 6.29 -2.10 5.83
C THR A 246 7.33 -1.21 6.53
N CYS A 247 8.08 -0.41 5.76
CA CYS A 247 9.06 0.55 6.29
C CYS A 247 8.51 1.98 6.29
N HIS A 248 7.77 2.38 5.24
CA HIS A 248 7.15 3.70 5.14
C HIS A 248 5.80 3.71 5.85
N ASN A 249 5.83 3.73 7.17
CA ASN A 249 4.67 3.68 8.06
C ASN A 249 4.70 4.84 9.08
N PRO A 250 3.61 5.11 9.81
CA PRO A 250 3.51 6.27 10.71
C PRO A 250 4.55 6.32 11.83
N TYR A 251 5.19 5.21 12.13
CA TYR A 251 6.21 5.09 13.18
C TYR A 251 7.63 5.27 12.66
N SER A 252 7.81 5.43 11.33
CA SER A 252 9.13 5.56 10.70
C SER A 252 9.44 7.02 10.38
N ILE A 253 10.55 7.51 10.93
CA ILE A 253 11.00 8.89 10.80
C ILE A 253 12.42 8.89 10.25
N ASP A 254 12.70 9.79 9.31
CA ASP A 254 14.07 10.15 8.95
C ASP A 254 14.68 10.96 10.09
N PRO A 255 15.66 10.41 10.83
CA PRO A 255 16.20 11.07 12.01
C PRO A 255 17.01 12.32 11.67
N ASP A 256 17.48 12.47 10.44
CA ASP A 256 18.28 13.62 10.01
C ASP A 256 17.41 14.84 9.70
N THR A 257 16.12 14.62 9.38
CA THR A 257 15.14 15.69 9.13
C THR A 257 14.05 15.79 10.21
N ALA A 258 14.21 15.10 11.34
CA ALA A 258 13.21 15.06 12.40
C ALA A 258 12.92 16.43 13.06
N ASN A 259 13.85 17.39 12.97
CA ASN A 259 13.70 18.74 13.51
C ASN A 259 13.23 19.75 12.46
N GLU A 260 13.05 19.35 11.22
CA GLU A 260 12.52 20.19 10.17
C GLU A 260 11.01 20.44 10.37
N PRO A 261 10.42 21.48 9.78
CA PRO A 261 9.00 21.82 9.97
C PRO A 261 8.03 20.68 9.67
N TRP A 262 8.39 19.77 8.76
CA TRP A 262 7.59 18.58 8.44
C TRP A 262 7.82 17.38 9.36
N GLY A 263 8.73 17.48 10.36
CA GLY A 263 8.93 16.45 11.39
C GLY A 263 9.59 15.16 10.94
N GLY A 264 10.25 15.12 9.77
CA GLY A 264 10.99 13.96 9.26
C GLY A 264 10.14 12.74 8.92
N SER A 265 8.81 12.89 8.78
CA SER A 265 7.93 11.76 8.49
C SER A 265 8.21 11.17 7.12
N VAL A 266 8.46 9.86 7.09
CA VAL A 266 8.55 9.04 5.86
C VAL A 266 7.39 8.05 5.75
N ASP A 267 6.29 8.27 6.50
CA ASP A 267 5.04 7.54 6.31
C ASP A 267 4.58 7.67 4.86
N MET A 268 4.23 6.55 4.22
CA MET A 268 3.87 6.48 2.80
C MET A 268 2.82 7.52 2.41
N LYS A 269 1.76 7.68 3.23
CA LYS A 269 0.71 8.68 2.98
C LYS A 269 1.21 10.12 3.08
N VAL A 270 2.18 10.40 3.96
CA VAL A 270 2.77 11.74 4.10
C VAL A 270 3.78 11.99 2.99
N MET A 271 4.72 11.10 2.85
CA MET A 271 5.85 11.22 1.93
C MET A 271 5.38 11.36 0.47
N VAL A 272 4.53 10.45 0.00
CA VAL A 272 4.07 10.46 -1.40
C VAL A 272 3.27 11.73 -1.71
N HIS A 273 2.35 12.14 -0.84
CA HIS A 273 1.59 13.36 -1.06
C HIS A 273 2.49 14.61 -1.06
N LYS A 274 3.44 14.73 -0.10
CA LYS A 274 4.35 15.86 -0.06
C LYS A 274 5.27 15.92 -1.27
N ILE A 275 5.81 14.79 -1.72
CA ILE A 275 6.62 14.72 -2.94
C ILE A 275 5.84 15.23 -4.16
N HIS A 276 4.58 14.80 -4.34
CA HIS A 276 3.79 15.21 -5.50
C HIS A 276 3.18 16.62 -5.37
N PHE A 277 3.03 17.14 -4.16
CA PHE A 277 2.62 18.53 -3.93
C PHE A 277 3.80 19.50 -4.09
N GLY A 278 5.00 19.07 -3.77
CA GLY A 278 6.31 19.65 -4.08
C GLY A 278 6.39 21.16 -3.98
N ALA A 279 6.48 21.83 -5.13
CA ALA A 279 6.60 23.28 -5.23
C ALA A 279 5.44 24.09 -4.63
N ASN A 280 4.32 23.46 -4.31
CA ASN A 280 3.19 24.13 -3.65
C ASN A 280 3.24 24.05 -2.12
N LEU A 281 4.20 23.33 -1.53
CA LEU A 281 4.38 23.25 -0.08
C LEU A 281 4.90 24.58 0.47
N SER A 282 4.33 25.05 1.58
CA SER A 282 4.81 26.25 2.29
C SER A 282 6.10 25.99 3.08
N ASN A 283 6.24 24.79 3.62
CA ASN A 283 7.37 24.38 4.47
C ASN A 283 8.37 23.48 3.72
N GLY A 284 8.11 23.15 2.45
CA GLY A 284 8.94 22.23 1.68
C GLY A 284 8.88 20.79 2.18
N TYR A 285 9.67 19.93 1.55
CA TYR A 285 9.87 18.54 1.98
C TYR A 285 11.18 17.99 1.43
N SER A 286 11.99 17.42 2.30
CA SER A 286 13.21 16.72 1.91
C SER A 286 13.47 15.52 2.81
N VAL A 287 14.30 14.60 2.32
CA VAL A 287 14.72 13.39 3.03
C VAL A 287 16.23 13.24 2.88
N ILE A 288 16.92 12.82 3.92
CA ILE A 288 18.33 12.46 3.86
C ILE A 288 18.46 10.98 3.52
N GLY A 289 18.89 10.68 2.31
CA GLY A 289 19.06 9.34 1.78
C GLY A 289 20.38 8.68 2.14
N TYR A 290 20.69 7.61 1.40
CA TYR A 290 21.92 6.83 1.59
C TYR A 290 23.17 7.69 1.47
N GLY A 291 24.11 7.52 2.39
CA GLY A 291 25.37 8.25 2.41
C GLY A 291 25.25 9.74 2.79
N GLY A 292 24.11 10.17 3.33
CA GLY A 292 23.86 11.55 3.70
C GLY A 292 23.42 12.45 2.53
N SER A 293 22.97 11.86 1.42
CA SER A 293 22.49 12.61 0.26
C SER A 293 21.15 13.28 0.55
N LEU A 294 21.07 14.60 0.32
CA LEU A 294 19.81 15.33 0.40
C LEU A 294 18.97 15.07 -0.85
N HIS A 295 17.74 14.65 -0.64
CA HIS A 295 16.70 14.56 -1.65
C HIS A 295 15.66 15.64 -1.35
N ASP A 296 15.77 16.77 -2.03
CA ASP A 296 14.84 17.90 -1.91
C ASP A 296 13.75 17.78 -2.98
N TYR A 297 12.50 17.85 -2.55
CA TYR A 297 11.33 17.72 -3.40
C TYR A 297 10.57 19.05 -3.58
N SER A 298 11.12 20.16 -3.07
CA SER A 298 10.45 21.46 -3.07
C SER A 298 10.26 22.07 -4.46
N ASP A 299 10.98 21.58 -5.47
CA ASP A 299 10.85 22.02 -6.86
C ASP A 299 10.00 21.07 -7.73
N ILE A 300 9.39 20.04 -7.16
CA ILE A 300 8.58 19.08 -7.92
C ILE A 300 7.25 19.73 -8.31
N GLU A 301 6.97 19.75 -9.62
CA GLU A 301 5.69 20.15 -10.18
C GLU A 301 4.92 18.91 -10.65
N PHE A 302 3.73 18.68 -10.07
CA PHE A 302 2.86 17.57 -10.51
C PHE A 302 2.27 17.87 -11.88
N THR A 303 2.27 16.89 -12.77
CA THR A 303 1.94 17.05 -14.19
C THR A 303 0.45 17.30 -14.48
N GLN A 304 -0.40 17.19 -13.49
CA GLN A 304 -1.84 17.44 -13.56
C GLN A 304 -2.34 18.08 -12.25
N ASP A 305 -3.64 18.33 -12.12
CA ASP A 305 -4.20 18.87 -10.87
C ASP A 305 -4.03 17.86 -9.75
N VAL A 306 -3.17 18.17 -8.77
CA VAL A 306 -2.86 17.31 -7.62
C VAL A 306 -4.07 17.01 -6.74
N ARG A 307 -5.14 17.82 -6.83
CA ARG A 307 -6.42 17.59 -6.13
C ARG A 307 -7.26 16.49 -6.75
N ASN A 308 -6.88 15.96 -7.90
CA ASN A 308 -7.53 14.81 -8.51
C ASN A 308 -7.10 13.51 -7.81
N CYS A 309 -7.65 13.27 -6.62
CA CYS A 309 -7.31 12.12 -5.77
C CYS A 309 -7.50 10.78 -6.48
N THR A 310 -8.48 10.70 -7.40
CA THR A 310 -8.79 9.46 -8.14
C THR A 310 -7.74 9.08 -9.18
N THR A 311 -6.76 9.93 -9.46
CA THR A 311 -5.59 9.56 -10.26
C THR A 311 -4.82 8.41 -9.61
N CYS A 312 -4.67 8.46 -8.27
CA CYS A 312 -3.97 7.44 -7.50
C CYS A 312 -4.93 6.50 -6.76
N HIS A 313 -6.03 7.02 -6.23
CA HIS A 313 -7.03 6.26 -5.48
C HIS A 313 -8.14 5.74 -6.40
N GLN A 314 -7.87 4.62 -7.06
CA GLN A 314 -8.75 4.06 -8.09
C GLN A 314 -9.83 3.15 -7.47
N GLU A 315 -10.94 3.73 -7.02
CA GLU A 315 -12.05 3.00 -6.38
C GLU A 315 -12.73 1.97 -7.30
N SER A 316 -12.55 2.10 -8.61
CA SER A 316 -13.06 1.12 -9.59
C SER A 316 -12.20 -0.15 -9.69
N ASP A 317 -11.00 -0.15 -9.11
CA ASP A 317 -10.13 -1.31 -9.09
C ASP A 317 -10.52 -2.26 -7.94
N PRO A 318 -11.11 -3.43 -8.24
CA PRO A 318 -11.53 -4.37 -7.20
C PRO A 318 -10.36 -5.01 -6.44
N THR A 319 -9.14 -4.88 -6.93
CA THR A 319 -7.93 -5.38 -6.26
C THR A 319 -7.42 -4.43 -5.17
N VAL A 320 -7.98 -3.21 -5.08
CA VAL A 320 -7.60 -2.19 -4.09
C VAL A 320 -8.80 -1.86 -3.17
N PRO A 321 -9.11 -2.72 -2.20
CA PRO A 321 -10.36 -2.64 -1.44
C PRO A 321 -10.51 -1.39 -0.58
N GLN A 322 -9.42 -0.67 -0.28
CA GLN A 322 -9.44 0.56 0.52
C GLN A 322 -9.08 1.80 -0.30
N ALA A 323 -9.23 1.77 -1.62
CA ALA A 323 -8.96 2.93 -2.47
C ALA A 323 -9.79 4.17 -2.08
N SER A 324 -10.99 3.99 -1.50
CA SER A 324 -11.85 5.07 -1.01
C SER A 324 -11.40 5.73 0.30
N ASN A 325 -10.36 5.23 0.96
CA ASN A 325 -9.90 5.75 2.25
C ASN A 325 -9.56 7.24 2.23
N TRP A 326 -9.18 7.79 1.08
CA TRP A 326 -8.92 9.23 0.95
C TRP A 326 -10.13 10.11 1.31
N LYS A 327 -11.36 9.59 1.17
CA LYS A 327 -12.62 10.28 1.53
C LYS A 327 -13.31 9.68 2.76
N ASP A 328 -13.11 8.38 3.04
CA ASP A 328 -13.82 7.67 4.10
C ASP A 328 -13.04 7.65 5.42
N VAL A 329 -11.71 7.84 5.35
CA VAL A 329 -10.78 7.77 6.50
C VAL A 329 -9.91 9.03 6.52
N GLN A 330 -10.54 10.18 6.67
CA GLN A 330 -9.86 11.48 6.72
C GLN A 330 -9.08 11.62 8.03
N ASN A 331 -7.85 12.15 7.93
CA ASN A 331 -7.03 12.40 9.11
C ASN A 331 -6.05 13.57 8.87
N ARG A 332 -5.61 14.20 9.98
CA ARG A 332 -4.73 15.37 9.94
C ARG A 332 -3.41 15.09 9.22
N ALA A 333 -2.83 13.90 9.39
CA ALA A 333 -1.58 13.54 8.75
C ALA A 333 -1.70 13.53 7.22
N ALA A 334 -2.83 13.04 6.67
CA ALA A 334 -3.07 13.06 5.23
C ALA A 334 -3.42 14.47 4.72
N CYS A 335 -4.33 15.19 5.38
CA CYS A 335 -4.72 16.54 4.96
C CYS A 335 -3.56 17.54 5.06
N GLY A 336 -2.79 17.48 6.14
CA GLY A 336 -1.61 18.33 6.39
C GLY A 336 -0.46 18.11 5.42
N THR A 337 -0.52 17.10 4.56
CA THR A 337 0.49 16.92 3.51
C THR A 337 0.40 17.97 2.41
N CYS A 338 -0.79 18.47 2.13
CA CYS A 338 -1.03 19.56 1.18
C CYS A 338 -1.30 20.89 1.90
N HIS A 339 -1.91 20.82 3.09
CA HIS A 339 -2.24 22.00 3.92
C HIS A 339 -1.20 22.18 5.02
N ASP A 340 0.06 22.27 4.64
CA ASP A 340 1.20 22.30 5.56
C ASP A 340 1.42 23.65 6.26
N SER A 341 0.71 24.71 5.84
CA SER A 341 0.68 26.01 6.50
C SER A 341 -0.42 26.15 7.56
N ILE A 342 -1.30 25.15 7.70
CA ILE A 342 -2.41 25.22 8.67
C ILE A 342 -1.94 24.76 10.04
N ASP A 343 -2.18 25.60 11.04
CA ASP A 343 -2.05 25.24 12.45
C ASP A 343 -3.23 24.36 12.88
N TRP A 344 -3.01 23.04 12.87
CA TRP A 344 -4.04 22.04 13.17
C TRP A 344 -4.35 21.91 14.68
N ASP A 345 -3.51 22.45 15.55
CA ASP A 345 -3.70 22.36 17.01
C ASP A 345 -4.12 23.70 17.65
N GLY A 346 -4.16 24.76 16.86
CA GLY A 346 -4.57 26.09 17.31
C GLY A 346 -3.52 26.79 18.17
N SER A 347 -2.26 26.32 18.17
CA SER A 347 -1.19 26.88 18.99
C SER A 347 -0.80 28.30 18.55
N GLU A 348 -1.01 28.63 17.28
CA GLU A 348 -0.71 29.96 16.72
C GLU A 348 -1.91 30.93 16.80
N GLY A 349 -3.01 30.52 17.39
CA GLY A 349 -4.14 31.39 17.72
C GLY A 349 -5.14 31.66 16.59
N ASP A 350 -5.07 30.94 15.49
CA ASP A 350 -5.97 31.08 14.36
C ASP A 350 -7.16 30.09 14.50
N ALA A 351 -8.08 30.43 15.42
CA ALA A 351 -9.25 29.60 15.75
C ALA A 351 -10.20 29.38 14.56
N ASP A 352 -10.12 30.18 13.49
CA ASP A 352 -10.96 30.10 12.31
C ASP A 352 -10.56 28.98 11.35
N LEU A 353 -9.37 28.37 11.55
CA LEU A 353 -8.83 27.28 10.74
C LEU A 353 -9.02 25.88 11.37
N LEU A 354 -9.66 25.81 12.52
CA LEU A 354 -10.03 24.52 13.14
C LEU A 354 -11.14 23.85 12.33
N HIS A 355 -10.80 23.31 11.19
CA HIS A 355 -11.63 22.33 10.49
C HIS A 355 -11.53 21.02 11.27
N TRP A 356 -12.63 20.57 11.82
CA TRP A 356 -12.83 19.26 12.43
C TRP A 356 -12.46 19.18 13.92
N GLY A 357 -13.44 19.47 14.74
CA GLY A 357 -13.52 18.98 16.11
C GLY A 357 -13.86 17.50 16.16
#